data_4cc26ccf9a348dc9ddd7538f200d6d7f
#
_entry.id   4cc26ccf9a348dc9ddd7538f200d6d7f
#
_cell.length_a   1.000
_cell.length_b   1.000
_cell.length_c   1.000
_cell.angle_alpha   90.00
_cell.angle_beta   90.00
_cell.angle_gamma   90.00
#
_symmetry.space_group_name_H-M   'P 1'
#
loop_
_entity.id
_entity.type
_entity.pdbx_description
1 polymer ?
#
loop_
_entity_poly.entity_id
_entity_poly.type
_entity_poly.pdbx_seq_one_letter_code
_entity_poly.pdbx_strand_id
1 'polypeptide(L)'
;SEVIQYIVKNYILPEEESRYLEFFSREHLITQFSDGQKNLSAEWAVSLPDGSHGFIRSELQMIQDPYTGHIKAYTILRDITKEKFAALDVKKKAETDGMTGVYNKTTAENLISSRLSRAEAAPCALLVVDLDSLKTFNDTLGHAQGDKAIQLIGEALHTQFRQTDIVG
;
A
#
# COMPACT_ATOMS: atom_id res chain seq x y z
N SER A 1 14.49 -15.69 19.97
CA SER A 1 14.24 -15.04 21.29
C SER A 1 12.78 -15.16 21.63
N GLU A 2 12.42 -15.38 22.89
CA GLU A 2 11.03 -15.47 23.37
C GLU A 2 10.21 -14.23 23.01
N VAL A 3 10.83 -13.04 23.05
CA VAL A 3 10.18 -11.78 22.68
C VAL A 3 9.75 -11.76 21.21
N ILE A 4 10.61 -12.25 20.31
CA ILE A 4 10.29 -12.31 18.88
C ILE A 4 9.10 -13.25 18.64
N GLN A 5 9.11 -14.43 19.27
CA GLN A 5 8.00 -15.39 19.18
C GLN A 5 6.70 -14.82 19.74
N TYR A 6 6.77 -14.07 20.85
CA TYR A 6 5.61 -13.40 21.42
C TYR A 6 5.01 -12.35 20.46
N ILE A 7 5.87 -11.53 19.83
CA ILE A 7 5.43 -10.50 18.87
C ILE A 7 4.79 -11.15 17.65
N VAL A 8 5.41 -12.17 17.08
CA VAL A 8 4.87 -12.93 15.94
C VAL A 8 3.49 -13.46 16.28
N LYS A 9 3.37 -14.20 17.37
CA LYS A 9 2.12 -14.85 17.75
C LYS A 9 0.95 -13.89 18.00
N ASN A 10 1.23 -12.68 18.50
CA ASN A 10 0.18 -11.79 19.00
C ASN A 10 -0.10 -10.59 18.08
N TYR A 11 0.84 -10.23 17.20
CA TYR A 11 0.73 -8.98 16.45
C TYR A 11 1.02 -9.12 14.95
N ILE A 12 1.96 -9.97 14.54
CA ILE A 12 2.35 -10.06 13.12
C ILE A 12 1.26 -10.79 12.33
N LEU A 13 0.90 -10.26 11.17
CA LEU A 13 -0.04 -10.95 10.28
C LEU A 13 0.58 -12.24 9.73
N PRO A 14 -0.22 -13.31 9.50
CA PRO A 14 0.29 -14.62 9.08
C PRO A 14 1.16 -14.55 7.81
N GLU A 15 0.81 -13.71 6.86
CA GLU A 15 1.55 -13.51 5.62
C GLU A 15 2.93 -12.86 5.81
N GLU A 16 3.14 -12.15 6.92
CA GLU A 16 4.40 -11.48 7.26
C GLU A 16 5.30 -12.31 8.18
N GLU A 17 4.78 -13.38 8.77
CA GLU A 17 5.45 -14.16 9.82
C GLU A 17 6.82 -14.66 9.37
N SER A 18 6.90 -15.32 8.21
CA SER A 18 8.16 -15.89 7.71
C SER A 18 9.21 -14.80 7.49
N ARG A 19 8.82 -13.68 6.90
CA ARG A 19 9.69 -12.53 6.63
C ARG A 19 10.17 -11.87 7.92
N TYR A 20 9.29 -11.76 8.93
CA TYR A 20 9.62 -11.21 10.24
C TYR A 20 10.63 -12.09 10.96
N LEU A 21 10.41 -13.41 11.01
CA LEU A 21 11.31 -14.37 11.64
C LEU A 21 12.69 -14.41 10.97
N GLU A 22 12.74 -14.36 9.64
CA GLU A 22 13.97 -14.28 8.87
C GLU A 22 14.76 -13.02 9.21
N PHE A 23 14.11 -11.84 9.21
CA PHE A 23 14.75 -10.55 9.52
C PHE A 23 15.44 -10.56 10.89
N PHE A 24 14.83 -11.18 11.91
CA PHE A 24 15.38 -11.29 13.25
C PHE A 24 16.18 -12.59 13.48
N SER A 25 16.41 -13.39 12.45
CA SER A 25 17.19 -14.62 12.59
C SER A 25 18.65 -14.30 12.90
N ARG A 26 19.29 -15.16 13.69
CA ARG A 26 20.70 -15.00 14.02
C ARG A 26 21.60 -15.03 12.78
N GLU A 27 21.27 -15.89 11.83
CA GLU A 27 22.03 -16.07 10.59
C GLU A 27 21.98 -14.80 9.75
N HIS A 28 20.77 -14.25 9.51
CA HIS A 28 20.58 -13.01 8.78
C HIS A 28 21.35 -11.85 9.42
N LEU A 29 21.22 -11.66 10.74
CA LEU A 29 21.88 -10.57 11.45
C LEU A 29 23.41 -10.67 11.40
N ILE A 30 23.99 -11.87 11.53
CA ILE A 30 25.43 -12.08 11.43
C ILE A 30 25.91 -11.77 9.99
N THR A 31 25.21 -12.23 8.99
CA THR A 31 25.52 -11.96 7.56
C THR A 31 25.51 -10.46 7.30
N GLN A 32 24.43 -9.77 7.66
CA GLN A 32 24.32 -8.31 7.49
C GLN A 32 25.44 -7.55 8.19
N PHE A 33 25.77 -7.94 9.44
CA PHE A 33 26.85 -7.33 10.18
C PHE A 33 28.22 -7.54 9.50
N SER A 34 28.47 -8.75 9.00
CA SER A 34 29.71 -9.09 8.26
C SER A 34 29.87 -8.30 6.98
N ASP A 35 28.74 -8.00 6.31
CA ASP A 35 28.69 -7.17 5.10
C ASP A 35 28.77 -5.65 5.40
N GLY A 36 28.99 -5.29 6.69
CA GLY A 36 29.12 -3.92 7.13
C GLY A 36 27.80 -3.18 7.41
N GLN A 37 26.66 -3.85 7.22
CA GLN A 37 25.33 -3.31 7.49
C GLN A 37 25.03 -3.39 8.99
N LYS A 38 25.24 -2.31 9.70
CA LYS A 38 25.02 -2.24 11.17
C LYS A 38 23.64 -1.73 11.56
N ASN A 39 22.94 -1.09 10.65
CA ASN A 39 21.60 -0.56 10.85
C ASN A 39 20.66 -1.19 9.84
N LEU A 40 19.60 -1.82 10.30
CA LEU A 40 18.57 -2.44 9.47
C LEU A 40 17.22 -1.80 9.81
N SER A 41 16.34 -1.71 8.83
CA SER A 41 14.98 -1.25 9.03
C SER A 41 14.03 -2.05 8.17
N ALA A 42 12.88 -2.41 8.74
CA ALA A 42 11.82 -3.07 8.01
C ALA A 42 10.44 -2.67 8.57
N GLU A 43 9.43 -2.75 7.72
CA GLU A 43 8.05 -2.43 8.07
C GLU A 43 7.19 -3.70 7.95
N TRP A 44 6.23 -3.82 8.87
CA TRP A 44 5.40 -5.01 9.04
C TRP A 44 3.95 -4.60 9.17
N ALA A 45 3.07 -5.33 8.51
CA ALA A 45 1.64 -5.25 8.78
C ALA A 45 1.32 -6.06 10.05
N VAL A 46 0.51 -5.47 10.92
CA VAL A 46 0.17 -6.06 12.22
C VAL A 46 -1.32 -6.04 12.47
N SER A 47 -1.79 -6.97 13.30
CA SER A 47 -3.11 -6.92 13.91
C SER A 47 -3.02 -6.17 15.24
N LEU A 48 -3.88 -5.16 15.42
CA LEU A 48 -3.96 -4.42 16.66
C LEU A 48 -4.91 -5.12 17.65
N PRO A 49 -4.83 -4.80 18.96
CA PRO A 49 -5.66 -5.44 19.98
C PRO A 49 -7.18 -5.26 19.79
N ASP A 50 -7.59 -4.24 19.06
CA ASP A 50 -8.99 -3.98 18.70
C ASP A 50 -9.46 -4.74 17.44
N GLY A 51 -8.58 -5.58 16.88
CA GLY A 51 -8.83 -6.35 15.65
C GLY A 51 -8.62 -5.56 14.35
N SER A 52 -8.25 -4.29 14.44
CA SER A 52 -7.89 -3.50 13.25
C SER A 52 -6.48 -3.83 12.75
N HIS A 53 -6.18 -3.44 11.52
CA HIS A 53 -4.83 -3.56 10.95
C HIS A 53 -4.01 -2.30 11.19
N GLY A 54 -2.74 -2.49 11.47
CA GLY A 54 -1.78 -1.41 11.66
C GLY A 54 -0.44 -1.73 11.01
N PHE A 55 0.51 -0.82 11.22
CA PHE A 55 1.87 -0.97 10.71
C PHE A 55 2.88 -0.60 11.78
N ILE A 56 3.92 -1.44 11.93
CA ILE A 56 5.07 -1.12 12.77
C ILE A 56 6.34 -1.07 11.93
N ARG A 57 7.27 -0.24 12.33
CA ARG A 57 8.65 -0.22 11.81
C ARG A 57 9.59 -0.74 12.87
N SER A 58 10.41 -1.73 12.49
CA SER A 58 11.54 -2.18 13.27
C SER A 58 12.79 -1.45 12.81
N GLU A 59 13.44 -0.72 13.71
CA GLU A 59 14.74 -0.11 13.51
C GLU A 59 15.74 -0.88 14.37
N LEU A 60 16.67 -1.59 13.74
CA LEU A 60 17.62 -2.47 14.40
C LEU A 60 19.03 -1.93 14.21
N GLN A 61 19.75 -1.81 15.31
CA GLN A 61 21.17 -1.42 15.34
C GLN A 61 22.00 -2.54 15.94
N MET A 62 23.08 -2.91 15.25
CA MET A 62 24.05 -3.91 15.70
C MET A 62 25.37 -3.24 16.09
N ILE A 63 25.88 -3.62 17.26
CA ILE A 63 27.17 -3.20 17.75
C ILE A 63 27.99 -4.42 18.20
N GLN A 64 29.30 -4.36 18.00
CA GLN A 64 30.19 -5.37 18.56
C GLN A 64 30.71 -4.88 19.92
N ASP A 65 30.52 -5.71 20.92
CA ASP A 65 31.06 -5.47 22.26
C ASP A 65 32.60 -5.54 22.19
N PRO A 66 33.31 -4.45 22.52
CA PRO A 66 34.78 -4.40 22.37
C PRO A 66 35.54 -5.34 23.33
N TYR A 67 34.91 -5.79 24.42
CA TYR A 67 35.53 -6.65 25.39
C TYR A 67 35.28 -8.13 25.11
N THR A 68 34.10 -8.47 24.65
CA THR A 68 33.72 -9.88 24.45
C THR A 68 33.73 -10.30 23.00
N GLY A 69 33.77 -9.35 22.04
CA GLY A 69 33.64 -9.57 20.61
C GLY A 69 32.21 -9.96 20.18
N HIS A 70 31.27 -10.12 21.10
CA HIS A 70 29.90 -10.50 20.79
C HIS A 70 29.15 -9.37 20.06
N ILE A 71 28.34 -9.74 19.07
CA ILE A 71 27.42 -8.84 18.40
C ILE A 71 26.15 -8.71 19.25
N LYS A 72 25.80 -7.49 19.61
CA LYS A 72 24.54 -7.13 20.27
C LYS A 72 23.66 -6.40 19.30
N ALA A 73 22.41 -6.83 19.17
CA ALA A 73 21.40 -6.18 18.35
C ALA A 73 20.36 -5.50 19.26
N TYR A 74 20.13 -4.22 19.02
CA TYR A 74 19.09 -3.43 19.67
C TYR A 74 18.03 -3.11 18.64
N THR A 75 16.76 -3.28 19.03
CA THR A 75 15.66 -2.96 18.13
C THR A 75 14.70 -1.99 18.80
N ILE A 76 14.23 -1.02 18.03
CA ILE A 76 13.16 -0.11 18.40
C ILE A 76 11.98 -0.44 17.48
N LEU A 77 10.82 -0.67 18.08
CA LEU A 77 9.57 -0.84 17.35
C LEU A 77 8.79 0.47 17.43
N ARG A 78 8.43 1.02 16.29
CA ARG A 78 7.66 2.26 16.17
C ARG A 78 6.34 1.99 15.48
N ASP A 79 5.25 2.40 16.07
CA ASP A 79 3.95 2.43 15.40
C ASP A 79 3.97 3.53 14.32
N ILE A 80 3.77 3.13 13.07
CA ILE A 80 3.71 4.00 11.90
C ILE A 80 2.35 3.96 11.20
N THR A 81 1.33 3.46 11.90
CA THR A 81 -0.02 3.25 11.35
C THR A 81 -0.60 4.54 10.80
N LYS A 82 -0.54 5.62 11.58
CA LYS A 82 -1.08 6.93 11.18
C LYS A 82 -0.34 7.50 9.97
N GLU A 83 0.99 7.41 9.96
CA GLU A 83 1.83 7.88 8.84
C GLU A 83 1.53 7.11 7.56
N LYS A 84 1.37 5.78 7.65
CA LYS A 84 1.03 4.93 6.50
C LYS A 84 -0.35 5.25 5.94
N PHE A 85 -1.36 5.35 6.78
CA PHE A 85 -2.70 5.70 6.30
C PHE A 85 -2.76 7.11 5.72
N ALA A 86 -2.09 8.09 6.32
CA ALA A 86 -2.00 9.44 5.78
C ALA A 86 -1.31 9.45 4.40
N ALA A 87 -0.20 8.72 4.25
CA ALA A 87 0.50 8.60 2.97
C ALA A 87 -0.37 7.93 1.89
N LEU A 88 -1.13 6.88 2.25
CA LEU A 88 -2.06 6.20 1.35
C LEU A 88 -3.22 7.12 0.93
N ASP A 89 -3.76 7.92 1.85
CA ASP A 89 -4.83 8.88 1.55
C ASP A 89 -4.34 9.98 0.59
N VAL A 90 -3.15 10.54 0.85
CA VAL A 90 -2.53 11.51 -0.06
C VAL A 90 -2.30 10.91 -1.45
N LYS A 91 -1.78 9.68 -1.51
CA LYS A 91 -1.57 8.98 -2.77
C LYS A 91 -2.90 8.77 -3.50
N LYS A 92 -3.92 8.26 -2.82
CA LYS A 92 -5.25 8.05 -3.40
C LYS A 92 -5.83 9.35 -3.98
N LYS A 93 -5.78 10.45 -3.23
CA LYS A 93 -6.24 11.77 -3.70
C LYS A 93 -5.46 12.29 -4.90
N ALA A 94 -4.17 11.98 -5.01
CA ALA A 94 -3.36 12.35 -6.16
C ALA A 94 -3.65 11.50 -7.42
N GLU A 95 -4.10 10.26 -7.24
CA GLU A 95 -4.32 9.30 -8.32
C GLU A 95 -5.76 9.26 -8.83
N THR A 96 -6.74 9.70 -8.03
CA THR A 96 -8.17 9.62 -8.39
C THR A 96 -8.78 10.98 -8.72
N ASP A 97 -9.84 10.97 -9.50
CA ASP A 97 -10.72 12.11 -9.72
C ASP A 97 -11.58 12.34 -8.47
N GLY A 98 -11.62 13.56 -7.98
CA GLY A 98 -12.29 13.90 -6.72
C GLY A 98 -13.82 13.81 -6.76
N MET A 99 -14.43 13.80 -7.94
CA MET A 99 -15.89 13.71 -8.10
C MET A 99 -16.36 12.27 -8.21
N THR A 100 -15.67 11.47 -9.03
CA THR A 100 -16.11 10.13 -9.42
C THR A 100 -15.39 9.01 -8.64
N GLY A 101 -14.22 9.31 -8.06
CA GLY A 101 -13.39 8.35 -7.35
C GLY A 101 -12.66 7.34 -8.25
N VAL A 102 -12.87 7.36 -9.57
CA VAL A 102 -12.08 6.58 -10.53
C VAL A 102 -10.69 7.22 -10.72
N TYR A 103 -9.76 6.55 -11.39
CA TYR A 103 -8.46 7.17 -11.68
C TYR A 103 -8.63 8.48 -12.45
N ASN A 104 -7.86 9.50 -12.10
CA ASN A 104 -7.79 10.70 -12.92
C ASN A 104 -7.08 10.41 -14.25
N LYS A 105 -7.25 11.27 -15.22
CA LYS A 105 -6.72 11.13 -16.58
C LYS A 105 -5.25 10.73 -16.61
N THR A 106 -4.40 11.45 -15.89
CA THR A 106 -2.95 11.22 -15.88
C THR A 106 -2.60 9.84 -15.35
N THR A 107 -3.24 9.42 -14.26
CA THR A 107 -3.02 8.10 -13.65
C THR A 107 -3.51 6.99 -14.57
N ALA A 108 -4.70 7.13 -15.16
CA ALA A 108 -5.25 6.15 -16.10
C ALA A 108 -4.33 5.97 -17.33
N GLU A 109 -3.88 7.06 -17.94
CA GLU A 109 -2.95 7.04 -19.08
C GLU A 109 -1.63 6.34 -18.74
N ASN A 110 -1.05 6.62 -17.57
CA ASN A 110 0.20 5.98 -17.10
C ASN A 110 0.01 4.48 -16.86
N LEU A 111 -1.07 4.08 -16.22
CA LEU A 111 -1.38 2.68 -15.94
C LEU A 111 -1.61 1.89 -17.25
N ILE A 112 -2.37 2.46 -18.20
CA ILE A 112 -2.62 1.86 -19.50
C ILE A 112 -1.29 1.70 -20.26
N SER A 113 -0.50 2.77 -20.35
CA SER A 113 0.81 2.75 -21.02
C SER A 113 1.75 1.69 -20.42
N SER A 114 1.81 1.63 -19.10
CA SER A 114 2.60 0.62 -18.39
C SER A 114 2.12 -0.80 -18.66
N ARG A 115 0.81 -1.02 -18.74
CA ARG A 115 0.24 -2.34 -19.06
C ARG A 115 0.56 -2.76 -20.49
N LEU A 116 0.42 -1.86 -21.45
CA LEU A 116 0.68 -2.13 -22.87
C LEU A 116 2.17 -2.33 -23.18
N SER A 117 3.05 -1.74 -22.38
CA SER A 117 4.52 -1.89 -22.59
C SER A 117 5.08 -3.23 -22.11
N ARG A 118 4.30 -4.08 -21.44
CA ARG A 118 4.76 -5.40 -20.98
C ARG A 118 4.77 -6.38 -22.15
N ALA A 119 5.91 -7.04 -22.42
CA ALA A 119 6.08 -7.97 -23.53
C ALA A 119 5.12 -9.18 -23.50
N GLU A 120 4.60 -9.54 -22.33
CA GLU A 120 3.66 -10.64 -22.11
C GLU A 120 2.27 -10.14 -21.68
N ALA A 121 1.85 -8.97 -22.15
CA ALA A 121 0.54 -8.44 -21.80
C ALA A 121 -0.57 -9.37 -22.33
N ALA A 122 -1.41 -9.83 -21.41
CA ALA A 122 -2.62 -10.56 -21.81
C ALA A 122 -3.52 -9.68 -22.69
N PRO A 123 -4.31 -10.25 -23.60
CA PRO A 123 -5.27 -9.49 -24.40
C PRO A 123 -6.14 -8.61 -23.52
N CYS A 124 -6.28 -7.34 -23.87
CA CYS A 124 -7.10 -6.38 -23.17
C CYS A 124 -8.03 -5.65 -24.15
N ALA A 125 -9.13 -5.13 -23.62
CA ALA A 125 -10.05 -4.27 -24.36
C ALA A 125 -10.01 -2.86 -23.77
N LEU A 126 -10.12 -1.85 -24.62
CA LEU A 126 -10.32 -0.46 -24.20
C LEU A 126 -11.78 -0.08 -24.50
N LEU A 127 -12.46 0.39 -23.47
CA LEU A 127 -13.81 0.97 -23.61
C LEU A 127 -13.72 2.47 -23.33
N VAL A 128 -14.39 3.24 -24.18
CA VAL A 128 -14.60 4.67 -23.97
C VAL A 128 -16.10 4.88 -23.78
N VAL A 129 -16.46 5.53 -22.70
CA VAL A 129 -17.86 5.81 -22.34
C VAL A 129 -18.05 7.31 -22.27
N ASP A 130 -19.12 7.81 -22.87
CA ASP A 130 -19.51 9.23 -22.81
C ASP A 130 -20.95 9.36 -22.33
N LEU A 131 -21.23 10.46 -21.65
CA LEU A 131 -22.56 10.77 -21.13
C LEU A 131 -23.30 11.73 -22.08
N ASP A 132 -24.24 11.17 -22.83
CA ASP A 132 -25.05 11.94 -23.78
C ASP A 132 -25.89 13.02 -23.09
N SER A 133 -25.96 14.18 -23.71
CA SER A 133 -26.87 15.27 -23.33
C SER A 133 -26.69 15.82 -21.92
N LEU A 134 -25.52 15.66 -21.28
CA LEU A 134 -25.25 16.16 -19.93
C LEU A 134 -25.53 17.67 -19.82
N LYS A 135 -25.24 18.44 -20.88
CA LYS A 135 -25.54 19.89 -20.90
C LYS A 135 -27.05 20.14 -20.78
N THR A 136 -27.87 19.47 -21.59
CA THR A 136 -29.33 19.61 -21.53
C THR A 136 -29.89 19.17 -20.18
N PHE A 137 -29.31 18.13 -19.58
CA PHE A 137 -29.67 17.65 -18.25
C PHE A 137 -29.35 18.72 -17.19
N ASN A 138 -28.17 19.35 -17.26
CA ASN A 138 -27.78 20.42 -16.37
C ASN A 138 -28.67 21.67 -16.53
N ASP A 139 -29.00 22.05 -17.77
CA ASP A 139 -29.84 23.21 -18.05
C ASP A 139 -31.28 23.01 -17.54
N THR A 140 -31.75 21.76 -17.45
CA THR A 140 -33.10 21.41 -17.01
C THR A 140 -33.21 21.19 -15.50
N LEU A 141 -32.24 20.49 -14.92
CA LEU A 141 -32.28 20.00 -13.52
C LEU A 141 -31.24 20.66 -12.61
N GLY A 142 -30.38 21.49 -13.18
CA GLY A 142 -29.29 22.17 -12.47
C GLY A 142 -28.00 21.35 -12.37
N HIS A 143 -26.88 22.06 -12.21
CA HIS A 143 -25.54 21.46 -12.18
C HIS A 143 -25.35 20.43 -11.05
N ALA A 144 -25.98 20.64 -9.88
CA ALA A 144 -25.91 19.69 -8.78
C ALA A 144 -26.47 18.30 -9.14
N GLN A 145 -27.47 18.21 -10.01
CA GLN A 145 -28.00 16.94 -10.49
C GLN A 145 -27.10 16.31 -11.56
N GLY A 146 -26.44 17.15 -12.38
CA GLY A 146 -25.42 16.66 -13.32
C GLY A 146 -24.21 16.08 -12.61
N ASP A 147 -23.71 16.75 -11.57
CA ASP A 147 -22.61 16.24 -10.74
C ASP A 147 -22.97 14.90 -10.12
N LYS A 148 -24.20 14.77 -9.60
CA LYS A 148 -24.70 13.51 -9.06
C LYS A 148 -24.80 12.40 -10.11
N ALA A 149 -25.21 12.72 -11.34
CA ALA A 149 -25.24 11.75 -12.45
C ALA A 149 -23.83 11.25 -12.78
N ILE A 150 -22.83 12.15 -12.82
CA ILE A 150 -21.42 11.80 -13.05
C ILE A 150 -20.90 10.91 -11.91
N GLN A 151 -21.21 11.24 -10.66
CA GLN A 151 -20.83 10.41 -9.49
C GLN A 151 -21.41 9.00 -9.58
N LEU A 152 -22.70 8.86 -9.92
CA LEU A 152 -23.35 7.57 -10.07
C LEU A 152 -22.73 6.72 -11.17
N ILE A 153 -22.28 7.34 -12.26
CA ILE A 153 -21.57 6.62 -13.33
C ILE A 153 -20.22 6.14 -12.81
N GLY A 154 -19.46 6.97 -12.08
CA GLY A 154 -18.21 6.56 -11.45
C GLY A 154 -18.40 5.36 -10.52
N GLU A 155 -19.41 5.40 -9.65
CA GLU A 155 -19.78 4.29 -8.77
C GLU A 155 -20.16 3.01 -9.54
N ALA A 156 -20.97 3.16 -10.60
CA ALA A 156 -21.37 2.03 -11.44
C ALA A 156 -20.16 1.37 -12.12
N LEU A 157 -19.25 2.17 -12.67
CA LEU A 157 -18.02 1.68 -13.26
C LEU A 157 -17.14 0.95 -12.22
N HIS A 158 -16.98 1.52 -11.03
CA HIS A 158 -16.22 0.88 -9.95
C HIS A 158 -16.79 -0.48 -9.53
N THR A 159 -18.11 -0.65 -9.56
CA THR A 159 -18.77 -1.89 -9.13
C THR A 159 -18.83 -2.96 -10.22
N GLN A 160 -18.82 -2.57 -11.49
CA GLN A 160 -18.96 -3.50 -12.63
C GLN A 160 -17.62 -4.06 -13.11
N PHE A 161 -16.52 -3.34 -12.88
CA PHE A 161 -15.18 -3.76 -13.29
C PHE A 161 -14.43 -4.42 -12.15
N ARG A 162 -13.44 -5.27 -12.47
CA ARG A 162 -12.59 -5.95 -11.48
C ARG A 162 -11.60 -4.96 -10.90
N GLN A 163 -11.12 -5.22 -9.69
CA GLN A 163 -10.03 -4.42 -9.07
C GLN A 163 -8.73 -4.40 -9.90
N THR A 164 -8.55 -5.37 -10.80
CA THR A 164 -7.42 -5.45 -11.71
C THR A 164 -7.61 -4.64 -12.98
N ASP A 165 -8.82 -4.17 -13.27
CA ASP A 165 -9.11 -3.35 -14.43
C ASP A 165 -8.80 -1.88 -14.13
N ILE A 166 -8.43 -1.13 -15.17
CA ILE A 166 -8.13 0.30 -15.05
C ILE A 166 -9.40 1.05 -15.44
N VAL A 167 -9.94 1.81 -14.51
CA VAL A 167 -11.14 2.64 -14.69
C VAL A 167 -10.76 4.08 -14.37
N GLY A 168 -10.86 5.00 -15.36
CA GLY A 168 -10.48 6.39 -15.22
C GLY A 168 -11.08 7.30 -16.26
#